data_40bd38520d9e2f26de6934d17b330ec7
#
_entry.id   40bd38520d9e2f26de6934d17b330ec7
#
_cell.length_a   1.000
_cell.length_b   1.000
_cell.length_c   1.000
_cell.angle_alpha   90.00
_cell.angle_beta   90.00
_cell.angle_gamma   90.00
#
_symmetry.space_group_name_H-M   'P 1'
#
loop_
_entity.id
_entity.type
_entity.pdbx_description
1 polymer ?
#
loop_
_entity_poly.entity_id
_entity_poly.type
_entity_poly.pdbx_seq_one_letter_code
_entity_poly.pdbx_strand_id
1 'polypeptide(L)'
;EFLLGKQTPYLAVSLINLAVLVAMNRWLFGVPFKGSGLTLAFGGLLYVLATTSMGLLISAFTRTQIAAILGTMIITSLPTIQFSGLIVPRSSLEGAAAVMGTLFPAGHFLDIAVGTFTKALDLRQLWPQCLALFGFFLGFTGLSLIMLKKQEA
;
A
#
# COMPACT_ATOMS: atom_id res chain seq x y z
N GLU A 1 -9.99 -18.06 -8.05
CA GLU A 1 -8.74 -18.87 -8.00
C GLU A 1 -7.66 -18.31 -8.94
N PHE A 2 -7.98 -17.94 -10.19
CA PHE A 2 -7.01 -17.44 -11.17
C PHE A 2 -6.29 -16.14 -10.75
N LEU A 3 -7.01 -15.17 -10.15
CA LEU A 3 -6.44 -13.91 -9.68
C LEU A 3 -5.51 -14.09 -8.48
N LEU A 4 -5.90 -14.92 -7.53
CA LEU A 4 -5.08 -15.23 -6.35
C LEU A 4 -3.80 -15.96 -6.76
N GLY A 5 -3.89 -16.89 -7.73
CA GLY A 5 -2.72 -17.57 -8.27
C GLY A 5 -1.72 -16.62 -8.94
N LYS A 6 -2.21 -15.60 -9.66
CA LYS A 6 -1.35 -14.56 -10.25
C LYS A 6 -0.74 -13.60 -9.21
N GLN A 7 -1.47 -13.29 -8.14
CA GLN A 7 -0.98 -12.41 -7.09
C GLN A 7 0.12 -13.03 -6.22
N THR A 8 0.09 -14.35 -6.03
CA THR A 8 1.03 -15.05 -5.13
C THR A 8 2.51 -14.75 -5.40
N PRO A 9 3.02 -14.86 -6.64
CA PRO A 9 4.43 -14.57 -6.92
C PRO A 9 4.78 -13.10 -6.70
N TYR A 10 3.89 -12.18 -7.06
CA TYR A 10 4.10 -10.74 -6.81
C TYR A 10 4.09 -10.41 -5.33
N LEU A 11 3.23 -11.06 -4.57
CA LEU A 11 3.17 -10.94 -3.12
C LEU A 11 4.49 -11.38 -2.48
N ALA A 12 5.03 -12.54 -2.89
CA ALA A 12 6.28 -13.06 -2.39
C ALA A 12 7.46 -12.10 -2.67
N VAL A 13 7.58 -11.62 -3.91
CA VAL A 13 8.62 -10.66 -4.30
C VAL A 13 8.49 -9.35 -3.53
N SER A 14 7.27 -8.84 -3.36
CA SER A 14 7.01 -7.59 -2.65
C SER A 14 7.32 -7.70 -1.15
N LEU A 15 7.02 -8.85 -0.53
CA LEU A 15 7.36 -9.11 0.87
C LEU A 15 8.87 -9.23 1.08
N ILE A 16 9.58 -9.89 0.17
CA ILE A 16 11.05 -9.94 0.19
C ILE A 16 11.63 -8.53 0.07
N ASN A 17 11.12 -7.72 -0.86
CA ASN A 17 11.57 -6.35 -1.04
C ASN A 17 11.31 -5.50 0.21
N LEU A 18 10.13 -5.64 0.82
CA LEU A 18 9.80 -4.97 2.08
C LEU A 18 10.77 -5.38 3.20
N ALA A 19 11.07 -6.68 3.34
CA ALA A 19 12.01 -7.18 4.33
C ALA A 19 13.43 -6.61 4.12
N VAL A 20 13.90 -6.56 2.88
CA VAL A 20 15.19 -5.94 2.51
C VAL A 20 15.20 -4.46 2.87
N LEU A 21 14.16 -3.70 2.55
CA LEU A 21 14.06 -2.28 2.90
C LEU A 21 14.08 -2.04 4.41
N VAL A 22 13.37 -2.87 5.18
CA VAL A 22 13.38 -2.80 6.65
C VAL A 22 14.77 -3.11 7.21
N ALA A 23 15.44 -4.14 6.68
CA ALA A 23 16.80 -4.50 7.06
C ALA A 23 17.80 -3.37 6.75
N MET A 24 17.71 -2.77 5.56
CA MET A 24 18.53 -1.62 5.17
C MET A 24 18.31 -0.42 6.09
N ASN A 25 17.06 -0.10 6.42
CA ASN A 25 16.77 0.98 7.36
C ASN A 25 17.44 0.77 8.71
N ARG A 26 17.45 -0.45 9.21
CA ARG A 26 18.05 -0.77 10.50
C ARG A 26 19.59 -0.78 10.47
N TRP A 27 20.17 -1.43 9.45
CA TRP A 27 21.61 -1.69 9.40
C TRP A 27 22.40 -0.58 8.73
N LEU A 28 21.86 0.00 7.65
CA LEU A 28 22.57 1.02 6.86
C LEU A 28 22.31 2.43 7.40
N PHE A 29 21.07 2.73 7.76
CA PHE A 29 20.69 4.06 8.24
C PHE A 29 20.62 4.18 9.77
N GLY A 30 20.83 3.07 10.50
CA GLY A 30 20.83 3.08 11.95
C GLY A 30 19.53 3.56 12.59
N VAL A 31 18.40 3.47 11.88
CA VAL A 31 17.11 3.92 12.39
C VAL A 31 16.69 3.04 13.57
N PRO A 32 16.47 3.61 14.77
CA PRO A 32 16.10 2.83 15.93
C PRO A 32 14.72 2.21 15.74
N PHE A 33 14.65 0.89 15.88
CA PHE A 33 13.41 0.15 15.85
C PHE A 33 12.86 0.02 17.27
N LYS A 34 11.90 0.87 17.63
CA LYS A 34 11.35 0.96 18.98
C LYS A 34 10.06 0.18 19.19
N GLY A 35 9.34 -0.13 18.11
CA GLY A 35 8.04 -0.79 18.17
C GLY A 35 8.08 -2.30 17.90
N SER A 36 6.91 -2.88 17.68
CA SER A 36 6.75 -4.31 17.40
C SER A 36 7.02 -4.64 15.93
N GLY A 37 7.96 -5.56 15.67
CA GLY A 37 8.24 -6.08 14.34
C GLY A 37 7.03 -6.79 13.71
N LEU A 38 6.19 -7.41 14.53
CA LEU A 38 4.93 -8.03 14.12
C LEU A 38 3.96 -7.01 13.53
N THR A 39 3.85 -5.83 14.14
CA THR A 39 2.99 -4.74 13.66
C THR A 39 3.43 -4.28 12.28
N LEU A 40 4.74 -4.08 12.10
CA LEU A 40 5.29 -3.68 10.81
C LEU A 40 5.12 -4.76 9.74
N ALA A 41 5.35 -6.03 10.09
CA ALA A 41 5.18 -7.16 9.18
C ALA A 41 3.71 -7.32 8.75
N PHE A 42 2.78 -7.22 9.70
CA PHE A 42 1.35 -7.30 9.43
C PHE A 42 0.84 -6.12 8.59
N GLY A 43 1.22 -4.89 8.96
CA GLY A 43 0.90 -3.70 8.17
C GLY A 43 1.52 -3.73 6.77
N GLY A 44 2.75 -4.22 6.65
CA GLY A 44 3.43 -4.42 5.37
C GLY A 44 2.74 -5.45 4.49
N LEU A 45 2.29 -6.57 5.06
CA LEU A 45 1.50 -7.58 4.34
C LEU A 45 0.20 -6.98 3.80
N LEU A 46 -0.55 -6.27 4.63
CA LEU A 46 -1.79 -5.60 4.21
C LEU A 46 -1.53 -4.55 3.13
N TYR A 47 -0.45 -3.78 3.26
CA TYR A 47 -0.05 -2.78 2.26
C TYR A 47 0.28 -3.43 0.92
N VAL A 48 1.05 -4.52 0.91
CA VAL A 48 1.38 -5.25 -0.31
C VAL A 48 0.11 -5.83 -0.96
N LEU A 49 -0.80 -6.39 -0.17
CA LEU A 49 -2.09 -6.88 -0.67
C LEU A 49 -2.93 -5.75 -1.29
N ALA A 50 -3.03 -4.60 -0.64
CA ALA A 50 -3.78 -3.45 -1.14
C ALA A 50 -3.18 -2.90 -2.44
N THR A 51 -1.86 -2.72 -2.50
CA THR A 51 -1.18 -2.16 -3.67
C THR A 51 -1.16 -3.11 -4.87
N THR A 52 -0.99 -4.41 -4.66
CA THR A 52 -1.08 -5.41 -5.74
C THR A 52 -2.51 -5.49 -6.29
N SER A 53 -3.52 -5.42 -5.44
CA SER A 53 -4.93 -5.37 -5.87
C SER A 53 -5.26 -4.09 -6.64
N MET A 54 -4.69 -2.96 -6.23
CA MET A 54 -4.82 -1.69 -6.97
C MET A 54 -4.18 -1.79 -8.36
N GLY A 55 -3.00 -2.41 -8.48
CA GLY A 55 -2.35 -2.67 -9.76
C GLY A 55 -3.19 -3.55 -10.68
N LEU A 56 -3.82 -4.61 -10.15
CA LEU A 56 -4.76 -5.45 -10.90
C LEU A 56 -5.99 -4.66 -11.37
N LEU A 57 -6.54 -3.82 -10.53
CA LEU A 57 -7.67 -2.96 -10.89
C LEU A 57 -7.30 -2.04 -12.05
N ILE A 58 -6.17 -1.36 -11.99
CA ILE A 58 -5.70 -0.48 -13.08
C ILE A 58 -5.48 -1.28 -14.35
N SER A 59 -4.88 -2.46 -14.25
CA SER A 59 -4.69 -3.37 -15.39
C SER A 59 -6.02 -3.80 -16.04
N ALA A 60 -7.08 -3.96 -15.25
CA ALA A 60 -8.41 -4.31 -15.76
C ALA A 60 -9.06 -3.19 -16.60
N PHE A 61 -8.67 -1.94 -16.40
CA PHE A 61 -9.15 -0.80 -17.19
C PHE A 61 -8.34 -0.55 -18.47
N THR A 62 -7.17 -1.13 -18.60
CA THR A 62 -6.24 -0.85 -19.71
C THR A 62 -6.23 -1.98 -20.73
N ARG A 63 -6.21 -1.60 -22.01
CA ARG A 63 -6.21 -2.57 -23.11
C ARG A 63 -4.80 -2.99 -23.55
N THR A 64 -3.78 -2.22 -23.18
CA THR A 64 -2.40 -2.49 -23.56
C THR A 64 -1.49 -2.52 -22.34
N GLN A 65 -0.43 -3.32 -22.39
CA GLN A 65 0.54 -3.42 -21.33
C GLN A 65 1.23 -2.07 -21.03
N ILE A 66 1.55 -1.31 -22.09
CA ILE A 66 2.18 0.02 -21.95
C ILE A 66 1.23 0.99 -21.21
N ALA A 67 -0.05 1.02 -21.58
CA ALA A 67 -1.03 1.85 -20.90
C ALA A 67 -1.23 1.43 -19.43
N ALA A 68 -1.16 0.14 -19.12
CA ALA A 68 -1.22 -0.35 -17.74
C ALA A 68 -0.01 0.14 -16.91
N ILE A 69 1.19 0.04 -17.46
CA ILE A 69 2.42 0.47 -16.78
C ILE A 69 2.41 1.99 -16.55
N LEU A 70 2.16 2.77 -17.59
CA LEU A 70 2.12 4.24 -17.50
C LEU A 70 0.98 4.71 -16.59
N GLY A 71 -0.21 4.12 -16.73
CA GLY A 71 -1.37 4.44 -15.89
C GLY A 71 -1.10 4.14 -14.41
N THR A 72 -0.54 2.98 -14.11
CA THR A 72 -0.15 2.63 -12.73
C THR A 72 0.89 3.62 -12.21
N MET A 73 1.94 3.90 -12.98
CA MET A 73 2.99 4.83 -12.58
C MET A 73 2.43 6.23 -12.26
N ILE A 74 1.59 6.78 -13.10
CA ILE A 74 1.02 8.13 -12.89
C ILE A 74 0.02 8.12 -11.73
N ILE A 75 -0.93 7.18 -11.71
CA ILE A 75 -2.01 7.15 -10.73
C ILE A 75 -1.48 6.83 -9.32
N THR A 76 -0.41 6.03 -9.21
CA THR A 76 0.12 5.65 -7.91
C THR A 76 1.24 6.57 -7.43
N SER A 77 2.18 6.96 -8.31
CA SER A 77 3.38 7.69 -7.89
C SER A 77 3.08 9.13 -7.50
N LEU A 78 2.32 9.86 -8.32
CA LEU A 78 2.04 11.28 -8.05
C LEU A 78 1.28 11.50 -6.74
N PRO A 79 0.12 10.83 -6.50
CA PRO A 79 -0.58 11.00 -5.23
C PRO A 79 0.20 10.45 -4.03
N THR A 80 0.96 9.36 -4.23
CA THR A 80 1.78 8.79 -3.16
C THR A 80 2.84 9.78 -2.70
N ILE A 81 3.57 10.41 -3.61
CA ILE A 81 4.61 11.38 -3.26
C ILE A 81 4.02 12.62 -2.58
N GLN A 82 2.90 13.13 -3.09
CA GLN A 82 2.33 14.38 -2.60
C GLN A 82 1.47 14.23 -1.34
N PHE A 83 0.69 13.16 -1.23
CA PHE A 83 -0.36 13.05 -0.21
C PHE A 83 -0.13 11.96 0.83
N SER A 84 0.92 11.13 0.69
CA SER A 84 1.20 10.09 1.68
C SER A 84 1.75 10.61 3.01
N GLY A 85 2.26 11.81 3.04
CA GLY A 85 2.96 12.38 4.20
C GLY A 85 4.48 12.37 4.07
N LEU A 86 5.03 11.96 2.90
CA LEU A 86 6.48 11.92 2.67
C LEU A 86 7.09 13.34 2.58
N ILE A 87 6.45 14.25 1.86
CA ILE A 87 6.93 15.62 1.65
C ILE A 87 6.21 16.58 2.58
N VAL A 88 4.88 16.49 2.65
CA VAL A 88 4.04 17.35 3.48
C VAL A 88 3.35 16.47 4.52
N PRO A 89 3.48 16.78 5.83
CA PRO A 89 2.79 16.01 6.86
C PRO A 89 1.28 15.95 6.61
N ARG A 90 0.67 14.77 6.77
CA ARG A 90 -0.77 14.58 6.53
C ARG A 90 -1.64 15.50 7.39
N SER A 91 -1.15 15.87 8.58
CA SER A 91 -1.83 16.82 9.46
C SER A 91 -1.93 18.23 8.89
N SER A 92 -1.11 18.58 7.90
CA SER A 92 -1.11 19.88 7.22
C SER A 92 -1.93 19.87 5.93
N LEU A 93 -2.48 18.73 5.54
CA LEU A 93 -3.31 18.61 4.35
C LEU A 93 -4.75 19.07 4.69
N GLU A 94 -5.29 19.99 3.89
CA GLU A 94 -6.63 20.52 4.06
C GLU A 94 -7.50 20.23 2.82
N GLY A 95 -8.81 20.18 3.03
CA GLY A 95 -9.78 20.04 1.95
C GLY A 95 -9.59 18.81 1.09
N ALA A 96 -9.54 18.98 -0.22
CA ALA A 96 -9.41 17.89 -1.20
C ALA A 96 -8.09 17.10 -1.04
N ALA A 97 -7.00 17.76 -0.65
CA ALA A 97 -5.71 17.10 -0.45
C ALA A 97 -5.74 16.12 0.74
N ALA A 98 -6.45 16.46 1.82
CA ALA A 98 -6.66 15.56 2.95
C ALA A 98 -7.45 14.30 2.55
N VAL A 99 -8.51 14.48 1.77
CA VAL A 99 -9.29 13.35 1.22
C VAL A 99 -8.43 12.46 0.33
N MET A 100 -7.64 13.06 -0.57
CA MET A 100 -6.70 12.31 -1.41
C MET A 100 -5.69 11.51 -0.58
N GLY A 101 -5.13 12.09 0.48
CA GLY A 101 -4.22 11.40 1.39
C GLY A 101 -4.83 10.17 2.08
N THR A 102 -6.14 10.20 2.33
CA THR A 102 -6.85 9.05 2.92
C THR A 102 -7.26 7.98 1.91
N LEU A 103 -7.39 8.34 0.63
CA LEU A 103 -7.78 7.41 -0.45
C LEU A 103 -6.65 6.52 -0.96
N PHE A 104 -5.40 6.80 -0.57
CA PHE A 104 -4.25 6.02 -1.01
C PHE A 104 -3.67 5.16 0.11
N PRO A 105 -3.40 3.87 -0.14
CA PRO A 105 -2.88 2.96 0.88
C PRO A 105 -1.49 3.35 1.40
N ALA A 106 -0.69 4.07 0.60
CA ALA A 106 0.67 4.46 0.96
C ALA A 106 0.75 5.34 2.21
N GLY A 107 -0.19 6.27 2.40
CA GLY A 107 -0.23 7.12 3.59
C GLY A 107 -0.49 6.33 4.87
N HIS A 108 -1.39 5.37 4.83
CA HIS A 108 -1.67 4.51 5.97
C HIS A 108 -0.49 3.61 6.34
N PHE A 109 0.21 3.08 5.34
CA PHE A 109 1.43 2.31 5.59
C PHE A 109 2.56 3.17 6.12
N LEU A 110 2.72 4.41 5.64
CA LEU A 110 3.71 5.34 6.17
C LEU A 110 3.45 5.63 7.67
N ASP A 111 2.19 5.84 8.06
CA ASP A 111 1.82 6.02 9.47
C ASP A 111 2.19 4.79 10.31
N ILE A 112 1.99 3.57 9.79
CA ILE A 112 2.40 2.32 10.45
C ILE A 112 3.92 2.26 10.58
N ALA A 113 4.66 2.53 9.50
CA ALA A 113 6.11 2.47 9.49
C ALA A 113 6.72 3.50 10.45
N VAL A 114 6.33 4.76 10.33
CA VAL A 114 6.80 5.83 11.22
C VAL A 114 6.40 5.56 12.67
N GLY A 115 5.16 5.14 12.91
CA GLY A 115 4.68 4.80 14.24
C GLY A 115 5.50 3.68 14.89
N THR A 116 5.81 2.64 14.13
CA THR A 116 6.58 1.49 14.62
C THR A 116 8.06 1.83 14.82
N PHE A 117 8.69 2.52 13.86
CA PHE A 117 10.12 2.86 13.95
C PHE A 117 10.40 3.93 15.02
N THR A 118 9.63 5.00 15.08
CA THR A 118 9.97 6.19 15.86
C THR A 118 9.20 6.33 17.16
N LYS A 119 7.91 5.94 17.17
CA LYS A 119 6.99 6.19 18.30
C LYS A 119 6.72 4.96 19.16
N ALA A 120 7.32 3.81 18.86
CA ALA A 120 7.08 2.53 19.55
C ALA A 120 5.59 2.13 19.64
N LEU A 121 4.81 2.49 18.61
CA LEU A 121 3.39 2.17 18.58
C LEU A 121 3.18 0.67 18.29
N ASP A 122 2.23 0.09 19.00
CA ASP A 122 1.83 -1.31 18.83
C ASP A 122 0.63 -1.45 17.87
N LEU A 123 0.35 -2.69 17.49
CA LEU A 123 -0.78 -3.05 16.62
C LEU A 123 -2.12 -2.47 17.13
N ARG A 124 -2.31 -2.42 18.45
CA ARG A 124 -3.52 -1.90 19.06
C ARG A 124 -3.76 -0.43 18.78
N GLN A 125 -2.69 0.35 18.65
CA GLN A 125 -2.74 1.79 18.38
C GLN A 125 -2.82 2.07 16.88
N LEU A 126 -2.24 1.19 16.06
CA LEU A 126 -2.21 1.29 14.60
C LEU A 126 -3.34 0.51 13.91
N TRP A 127 -4.27 -0.03 14.68
CA TRP A 127 -5.42 -0.78 14.18
C TRP A 127 -6.25 -0.03 13.12
N PRO A 128 -6.55 1.27 13.26
CA PRO A 128 -7.30 2.00 12.24
C PRO A 128 -6.61 2.01 10.88
N GLN A 129 -5.28 2.14 10.84
CA GLN A 129 -4.50 2.09 9.60
C GLN A 129 -4.50 0.70 8.97
N CYS A 130 -4.40 -0.34 9.79
CA CYS A 130 -4.51 -1.72 9.31
C CYS A 130 -5.91 -2.02 8.75
N LEU A 131 -6.97 -1.55 9.40
CA LEU A 131 -8.35 -1.67 8.88
C LEU A 131 -8.54 -0.93 7.56
N ALA A 132 -7.97 0.26 7.42
CA ALA A 132 -8.02 1.02 6.17
C ALA A 132 -7.33 0.25 5.03
N LEU A 133 -6.13 -0.29 5.27
CA LEU A 133 -5.41 -1.10 4.29
C LEU A 133 -6.19 -2.37 3.90
N PHE A 134 -6.78 -3.05 4.86
CA PHE A 134 -7.63 -4.21 4.61
C PHE A 134 -8.88 -3.83 3.79
N GLY A 135 -9.50 -2.70 4.09
CA GLY A 135 -10.61 -2.15 3.33
C GLY A 135 -10.22 -1.84 1.88
N PHE A 136 -9.04 -1.27 1.64
CA PHE A 136 -8.51 -1.05 0.29
C PHE A 136 -8.28 -2.36 -0.46
N PHE A 137 -7.69 -3.34 0.20
CA PHE A 137 -7.50 -4.67 -0.39
C PHE A 137 -8.82 -5.28 -0.85
N LEU A 138 -9.84 -5.32 0.01
CA LEU A 138 -11.16 -5.86 -0.32
C LEU A 138 -11.85 -5.04 -1.42
N GLY A 139 -11.80 -3.72 -1.35
CA GLY A 139 -12.40 -2.81 -2.32
C GLY A 139 -11.79 -2.97 -3.70
N PHE A 140 -10.47 -2.93 -3.80
CA PHE A 140 -9.77 -3.06 -5.09
C PHE A 140 -9.91 -4.46 -5.68
N THR A 141 -9.85 -5.50 -4.85
CA THR A 141 -10.07 -6.88 -5.32
C THR A 141 -11.50 -7.08 -5.80
N GLY A 142 -12.49 -6.61 -5.05
CA GLY A 142 -13.90 -6.69 -5.44
C GLY A 142 -14.19 -5.97 -6.75
N LEU A 143 -13.68 -4.74 -6.91
CA LEU A 143 -13.82 -3.98 -8.16
C LEU A 143 -13.12 -4.66 -9.34
N SER A 144 -11.93 -5.21 -9.12
CA SER A 144 -11.20 -5.96 -10.16
C SER A 144 -11.99 -7.17 -10.64
N LEU A 145 -12.59 -7.92 -9.71
CA LEU A 145 -13.41 -9.09 -10.04
C LEU A 145 -14.66 -8.71 -10.87
N ILE A 146 -15.34 -7.63 -10.48
CA ILE A 146 -16.52 -7.14 -11.21
C ILE A 146 -16.14 -6.72 -12.63
N MET A 147 -15.03 -6.00 -12.78
CA MET A 147 -14.56 -5.51 -14.07
C MET A 147 -14.12 -6.65 -15.00
N LEU A 148 -13.39 -7.64 -14.48
CA LEU A 148 -12.97 -8.80 -15.29
C LEU A 148 -14.15 -9.65 -15.74
N LYS A 149 -15.13 -9.89 -14.85
CA LYS A 149 -16.34 -10.61 -15.20
C LYS A 149 -17.14 -9.92 -16.33
N LYS A 150 -17.10 -8.60 -16.39
CA LYS A 150 -17.76 -7.81 -17.43
C LYS A 150 -17.01 -7.86 -18.78
N GLN A 151 -15.73 -8.21 -18.79
CA GLN A 151 -14.93 -8.34 -20.01
C GLN A 151 -15.05 -9.75 -20.65
N GLU A 152 -15.45 -10.75 -19.88
CA GLU A 152 -15.67 -12.12 -20.33
C GLU A 152 -17.11 -12.36 -20.83
N ALA A 153 -18.04 -11.44 -20.59
CA ALA A 153 -19.42 -11.47 -21.05
C ALA A 153 -19.62 -10.65 -22.33
#